data_c8d00f990a6b7c3e242c9fd447270783
#
_entry.id   c8d00f990a6b7c3e242c9fd447270783
#
_cell.length_a   1.000
_cell.length_b   1.000
_cell.length_c   1.000
_cell.angle_alpha   90.00
_cell.angle_beta   90.00
_cell.angle_gamma   90.00
#
_symmetry.space_group_name_H-M   'P 1'
#
loop_
_entity.id
_entity.type
_entity.pdbx_description
1 polymer ?
#
loop_
_entity_poly.entity_id
_entity_poly.type
_entity_poly.pdbx_seq_one_letter_code
_entity_poly.pdbx_strand_id
1 'polypeptide(L)'
;MALTKKQRAELRMKFGGRCAYCGCELPEKGWHADHVQPVARIHEQDMKAAEKGIFKLKATGGVRNIYADTLENQYPACAPCNLFKTSYSLEMFRKQISLQVERGRKSSVNFRTAERFGLVEIVAKPVVFWFEKYQAEGANQLPS
;
A
#
# COMPACT_ATOMS: atom_id res chain seq x y z
N MET A 1 -4.60 3.23 15.19
CA MET A 1 -3.51 3.23 16.19
C MET A 1 -2.51 4.32 15.86
N ALA A 2 -2.30 5.24 16.80
CA ALA A 2 -1.31 6.29 16.60
C ALA A 2 0.07 5.80 17.03
N LEU A 3 1.06 5.94 16.16
CA LEU A 3 2.42 5.53 16.45
C LEU A 3 3.18 6.62 17.21
N THR A 4 3.98 6.21 18.19
CA THR A 4 4.93 7.12 18.83
C THR A 4 6.04 7.46 17.82
N LYS A 5 6.77 8.54 18.08
CA LYS A 5 7.90 8.95 17.24
C LYS A 5 8.94 7.83 17.11
N LYS A 6 9.22 7.13 18.21
CA LYS A 6 10.16 6.00 18.23
C LYS A 6 9.65 4.84 17.38
N GLN A 7 8.37 4.46 17.57
CA GLN A 7 7.76 3.38 16.80
C GLN A 7 7.77 3.70 15.30
N ARG A 8 7.48 4.95 14.94
CA ARG A 8 7.49 5.39 13.56
C ARG A 8 8.90 5.30 12.94
N ALA A 9 9.93 5.70 13.69
CA ALA A 9 11.31 5.60 13.22
C ALA A 9 11.73 4.13 13.02
N GLU A 10 11.36 3.25 13.94
CA GLU A 10 11.64 1.82 13.83
C GLU A 10 10.89 1.19 12.65
N LEU A 11 9.63 1.56 12.47
CA LEU A 11 8.82 1.07 11.35
C LEU A 11 9.43 1.47 10.00
N ARG A 12 9.91 2.71 9.88
CA ARG A 12 10.55 3.18 8.65
C ARG A 12 11.73 2.28 8.25
N MET A 13 12.45 1.76 9.23
CA MET A 13 13.63 0.92 9.00
C MET A 13 13.35 -0.58 8.94
N LYS A 14 12.09 -0.98 9.05
CA LYS A 14 11.70 -2.40 9.11
C LYS A 14 12.24 -3.23 7.95
N PHE A 15 12.29 -2.65 6.77
CA PHE A 15 12.82 -3.31 5.57
C PHE A 15 13.97 -2.50 4.94
N GLY A 16 14.90 -2.07 5.78
CA GLY A 16 16.11 -1.36 5.36
C GLY A 16 15.88 0.08 4.91
N GLY A 17 14.84 0.75 5.40
CA GLY A 17 14.54 2.14 5.04
C GLY A 17 13.86 2.28 3.68
N ARG A 18 13.32 1.18 3.15
CA ARG A 18 12.67 1.15 1.84
C ARG A 18 11.18 0.85 1.95
N CYS A 19 10.42 1.27 0.93
CA CYS A 19 9.02 0.92 0.82
C CYS A 19 8.86 -0.60 0.79
N ALA A 20 7.99 -1.12 1.64
CA ALA A 20 7.76 -2.56 1.72
C ALA A 20 7.31 -3.17 0.38
N TYR A 21 6.69 -2.38 -0.47
CA TYR A 21 6.09 -2.87 -1.71
C TYR A 21 6.98 -2.66 -2.93
N CYS A 22 7.28 -1.42 -3.30
CA CYS A 22 8.08 -1.15 -4.50
C CYS A 22 9.60 -1.11 -4.25
N GLY A 23 10.04 -1.02 -3.00
CA GLY A 23 11.47 -1.01 -2.65
C GLY A 23 12.16 0.32 -2.83
N CYS A 24 11.45 1.40 -3.11
CA CYS A 24 12.08 2.72 -3.21
C CYS A 24 12.55 3.20 -1.84
N GLU A 25 13.57 4.05 -1.81
CA GLU A 25 14.01 4.66 -0.55
C GLU A 25 12.90 5.53 0.02
N LEU A 26 12.65 5.37 1.32
CA LEU A 26 11.62 6.16 2.00
C LEU A 26 12.21 7.50 2.42
N PRO A 27 11.49 8.62 2.15
CA PRO A 27 11.89 9.92 2.67
C PRO A 27 11.73 9.96 4.18
N GLU A 28 12.33 10.94 4.84
CA GLU A 28 12.14 11.13 6.29
C GLU A 28 10.69 11.49 6.63
N LYS A 29 10.03 12.20 5.71
CA LYS A 29 8.64 12.63 5.85
C LYS A 29 7.86 12.28 4.59
N GLY A 30 6.55 12.05 4.73
CA GLY A 30 5.67 11.77 3.60
C GLY A 30 5.54 10.30 3.24
N TRP A 31 6.13 9.40 4.01
CA TRP A 31 5.85 7.98 3.91
C TRP A 31 4.69 7.61 4.85
N HIS A 32 4.10 6.45 4.65
CA HIS A 32 2.92 6.02 5.38
C HIS A 32 3.13 4.69 6.07
N ALA A 33 2.49 4.53 7.23
CA ALA A 33 2.36 3.24 7.89
C ALA A 33 1.10 2.58 7.34
N ASP A 34 1.26 1.60 6.47
CA ASP A 34 0.16 0.92 5.82
C ASP A 34 -0.23 -0.35 6.57
N HIS A 35 -1.52 -0.57 6.78
CA HIS A 35 -2.03 -1.81 7.32
C HIS A 35 -1.98 -2.87 6.21
N VAL A 36 -1.14 -3.90 6.40
CA VAL A 36 -0.97 -4.98 5.42
C VAL A 36 -2.31 -5.68 5.19
N GLN A 37 -2.95 -6.08 6.29
CA GLN A 37 -4.34 -6.52 6.28
C GLN A 37 -5.21 -5.30 6.56
N PRO A 38 -6.12 -4.93 5.66
CA PRO A 38 -6.91 -3.72 5.82
C PRO A 38 -7.72 -3.70 7.11
N VAL A 39 -7.83 -2.52 7.70
CA VAL A 39 -8.64 -2.28 8.89
C VAL A 39 -10.03 -1.83 8.43
N ALA A 40 -11.07 -2.57 8.85
CA ALA A 40 -12.45 -2.21 8.55
C ALA A 40 -12.91 -1.13 9.54
N ARG A 41 -13.03 0.10 9.04
CA ARG A 41 -13.45 1.23 9.86
C ARG A 41 -14.96 1.26 10.02
N ILE A 42 -15.41 1.64 11.22
CA ILE A 42 -16.84 1.78 11.52
C ILE A 42 -17.29 3.18 11.08
N HIS A 43 -18.40 3.23 10.34
CA HIS A 43 -18.99 4.48 9.88
C HIS A 43 -20.41 4.60 10.43
N GLU A 44 -20.85 5.83 10.62
CA GLU A 44 -22.22 6.15 11.01
C GLU A 44 -22.78 7.24 10.11
N GLN A 45 -24.11 7.39 10.12
CA GLN A 45 -24.76 8.43 9.34
C GLN A 45 -24.42 9.82 9.92
N ASP A 46 -24.04 10.73 9.03
CA ASP A 46 -23.81 12.13 9.42
C ASP A 46 -25.16 12.83 9.61
N MET A 47 -25.57 13.02 10.84
CA MET A 47 -26.87 13.60 11.20
C MET A 47 -26.99 15.07 10.81
N LYS A 48 -25.89 15.81 10.79
CA LYS A 48 -25.90 17.21 10.32
C LYS A 48 -26.18 17.29 8.83
N ALA A 49 -25.63 16.37 8.05
CA ALA A 49 -25.92 16.25 6.62
C ALA A 49 -27.37 15.79 6.41
N ALA A 50 -27.87 14.87 7.23
CA ALA A 50 -29.23 14.35 7.16
C ALA A 50 -30.26 15.46 7.37
N GLU A 51 -30.02 16.39 8.28
CA GLU A 51 -30.88 17.57 8.51
C GLU A 51 -31.04 18.44 7.24
N LYS A 52 -30.04 18.39 6.35
CA LYS A 52 -30.04 19.08 5.06
C LYS A 52 -30.56 18.21 3.91
N GLY A 53 -31.07 17.03 4.21
CA GLY A 53 -31.57 16.10 3.20
C GLY A 53 -30.47 15.33 2.44
N ILE A 54 -29.26 15.31 2.96
CA ILE A 54 -28.11 14.67 2.33
C ILE A 54 -27.76 13.39 3.09
N PHE A 55 -27.69 12.24 2.37
CA PHE A 55 -27.18 10.99 2.94
C PHE A 55 -25.66 10.99 2.84
N LYS A 56 -24.98 10.93 3.99
CA LYS A 56 -23.52 10.91 4.07
C LYS A 56 -23.10 10.08 5.27
N LEU A 57 -22.04 9.29 5.09
CA LEU A 57 -21.42 8.53 6.17
C LEU A 57 -20.16 9.26 6.67
N LYS A 58 -19.90 9.15 7.95
CA LYS A 58 -18.66 9.65 8.57
C LYS A 58 -18.01 8.56 9.40
N ALA A 59 -16.68 8.60 9.50
CA ALA A 59 -15.94 7.66 10.33
C ALA A 59 -16.15 7.98 11.80
N THR A 60 -16.37 6.95 12.63
CA THR A 60 -16.53 7.10 14.09
C THR A 60 -15.20 7.11 14.83
N GLY A 61 -14.09 6.76 14.13
CA GLY A 61 -12.79 6.53 14.76
C GLY A 61 -12.59 5.09 15.25
N GLY A 62 -13.64 4.28 15.25
CA GLY A 62 -13.57 2.87 15.62
C GLY A 62 -13.26 1.96 14.45
N VAL A 63 -12.88 0.71 14.74
CA VAL A 63 -12.62 -0.33 13.76
C VAL A 63 -13.33 -1.62 14.13
N ARG A 64 -13.77 -2.38 13.13
CA ARG A 64 -14.46 -3.66 13.36
C ARG A 64 -13.49 -4.79 13.69
N ASN A 65 -12.31 -4.78 13.05
CA ASN A 65 -11.29 -5.80 13.23
C ASN A 65 -10.08 -5.21 13.99
N ILE A 66 -10.29 -4.90 15.26
CA ILE A 66 -9.26 -4.27 16.11
C ILE A 66 -7.96 -5.08 16.17
N TYR A 67 -8.02 -6.40 15.93
CA TYR A 67 -6.86 -7.26 15.89
C TYR A 67 -5.93 -6.96 14.72
N ALA A 68 -6.44 -6.32 13.67
CA ALA A 68 -5.63 -5.89 12.54
C ALA A 68 -5.00 -4.51 12.75
N ASP A 69 -5.46 -3.74 13.74
CA ASP A 69 -4.89 -2.42 14.06
C ASP A 69 -3.75 -2.55 15.08
N THR A 70 -2.71 -3.27 14.69
CA THR A 70 -1.51 -3.54 15.50
C THR A 70 -0.27 -3.05 14.79
N LEU A 71 0.82 -2.86 15.54
CA LEU A 71 2.11 -2.46 14.97
C LEU A 71 2.65 -3.53 14.01
N GLU A 72 2.47 -4.80 14.35
CA GLU A 72 2.92 -5.94 13.55
C GLU A 72 2.25 -5.97 12.17
N ASN A 73 1.01 -5.49 12.08
CA ASN A 73 0.26 -5.43 10.81
C ASN A 73 0.57 -4.18 10.01
N GLN A 74 1.55 -3.36 10.40
CA GLN A 74 1.89 -2.14 9.68
C GLN A 74 3.21 -2.29 8.96
N TYR A 75 3.25 -1.90 7.69
CA TYR A 75 4.43 -1.87 6.86
C TYR A 75 4.70 -0.44 6.39
N PRO A 76 5.98 -0.04 6.30
CA PRO A 76 6.30 1.28 5.78
C PRO A 76 6.10 1.31 4.27
N ALA A 77 5.34 2.28 3.79
CA ALA A 77 5.01 2.41 2.38
C ALA A 77 5.26 3.84 1.88
N CYS A 78 5.73 3.96 0.66
CA CYS A 78 5.79 5.25 0.00
C CYS A 78 4.37 5.74 -0.30
N ALA A 79 4.21 7.05 -0.50
CA ALA A 79 2.89 7.63 -0.75
C ALA A 79 2.19 7.02 -1.98
N PRO A 80 2.86 6.83 -3.14
CA PRO A 80 2.22 6.21 -4.29
C PRO A 80 1.72 4.79 -4.02
N CYS A 81 2.51 3.94 -3.36
CA CYS A 81 2.09 2.57 -3.06
C CYS A 81 0.93 2.54 -2.07
N ASN A 82 1.00 3.36 -1.03
CA ASN A 82 -0.07 3.45 -0.04
C ASN A 82 -1.38 3.89 -0.69
N LEU A 83 -1.34 4.89 -1.56
CA LEU A 83 -2.50 5.40 -2.27
C LEU A 83 -3.09 4.34 -3.21
N PHE A 84 -2.23 3.66 -3.97
CA PHE A 84 -2.66 2.64 -4.94
C PHE A 84 -3.23 1.41 -4.23
N LYS A 85 -2.59 0.95 -3.15
CA LYS A 85 -3.06 -0.21 -2.40
C LYS A 85 -4.41 0.05 -1.74
N THR A 86 -4.64 1.27 -1.26
CA THR A 86 -5.87 1.62 -0.55
C THR A 86 -6.21 0.55 0.51
N SER A 87 -7.38 -0.08 0.45
CA SER A 87 -7.80 -1.13 1.38
C SER A 87 -7.71 -2.55 0.79
N TYR A 88 -6.93 -2.74 -0.26
CA TYR A 88 -6.73 -4.07 -0.82
C TYR A 88 -5.95 -4.98 0.14
N SER A 89 -6.28 -6.28 0.13
CA SER A 89 -5.40 -7.30 0.70
C SER A 89 -4.10 -7.36 -0.12
N LEU A 90 -3.07 -8.02 0.41
CA LEU A 90 -1.81 -8.20 -0.34
C LEU A 90 -2.04 -8.90 -1.68
N GLU A 91 -2.86 -9.95 -1.68
CA GLU A 91 -3.13 -10.71 -2.91
C GLU A 91 -3.89 -9.89 -3.93
N MET A 92 -4.87 -9.11 -3.50
CA MET A 92 -5.60 -8.21 -4.41
C MET A 92 -4.69 -7.09 -4.91
N PHE A 93 -3.85 -6.53 -4.05
CA PHE A 93 -2.87 -5.52 -4.43
C PHE A 93 -1.91 -6.05 -5.51
N ARG A 94 -1.37 -7.25 -5.28
CA ARG A 94 -0.50 -7.95 -6.24
C ARG A 94 -1.20 -8.12 -7.59
N LYS A 95 -2.44 -8.56 -7.56
CA LYS A 95 -3.26 -8.74 -8.77
C LYS A 95 -3.47 -7.42 -9.51
N GLN A 96 -3.82 -6.35 -8.79
CA GLN A 96 -4.02 -5.04 -9.40
C GLN A 96 -2.75 -4.52 -10.08
N ILE A 97 -1.58 -4.72 -9.47
CA ILE A 97 -0.30 -4.33 -10.08
C ILE A 97 -0.07 -5.13 -11.36
N SER A 98 -0.31 -6.43 -11.35
CA SER A 98 -0.09 -7.30 -12.52
C SER A 98 -0.97 -6.94 -13.71
N LEU A 99 -2.08 -6.24 -13.51
CA LEU A 99 -2.98 -5.82 -14.57
C LEU A 99 -2.63 -4.45 -15.18
N GLN A 100 -1.60 -3.76 -14.66
CA GLN A 100 -1.36 -2.36 -15.06
C GLN A 100 -0.90 -2.20 -16.51
N VAL A 101 -0.11 -3.13 -17.04
CA VAL A 101 0.32 -3.08 -18.43
C VAL A 101 -0.88 -3.21 -19.37
N GLU A 102 -1.75 -4.18 -19.12
CA GLU A 102 -2.96 -4.40 -19.90
C GLU A 102 -3.88 -3.18 -19.86
N ARG A 103 -4.07 -2.60 -18.67
CA ARG A 103 -4.88 -1.39 -18.48
C ARG A 103 -4.28 -0.18 -19.20
N GLY A 104 -2.96 -0.04 -19.19
CA GLY A 104 -2.26 0.99 -19.93
C GLY A 104 -2.52 0.88 -21.42
N ARG A 105 -2.47 -0.33 -21.96
CA ARG A 105 -2.76 -0.58 -23.37
C ARG A 105 -4.20 -0.20 -23.74
N LYS A 106 -5.16 -0.47 -22.85
CA LYS A 106 -6.57 -0.17 -23.09
C LYS A 106 -6.91 1.32 -22.98
N SER A 107 -6.35 2.02 -22.01
CA SER A 107 -6.82 3.35 -21.62
C SER A 107 -5.86 4.49 -21.96
N SER A 108 -4.60 4.22 -22.28
CA SER A 108 -3.61 5.28 -22.48
C SER A 108 -3.09 5.30 -23.92
N VAL A 109 -3.43 6.34 -24.65
CA VAL A 109 -2.86 6.60 -26.00
C VAL A 109 -1.35 6.77 -25.89
N ASN A 110 -0.90 7.49 -24.85
CA ASN A 110 0.54 7.72 -24.64
C ASN A 110 1.29 6.40 -24.44
N PHE A 111 0.76 5.50 -23.63
CA PHE A 111 1.37 4.20 -23.39
C PHE A 111 1.44 3.37 -24.68
N ARG A 112 0.33 3.28 -25.43
CA ARG A 112 0.28 2.53 -26.69
C ARG A 112 1.25 3.09 -27.72
N THR A 113 1.35 4.41 -27.80
CA THR A 113 2.27 5.08 -28.73
C THR A 113 3.73 4.79 -28.36
N ALA A 114 4.08 4.93 -27.09
CA ALA A 114 5.42 4.63 -26.61
C ALA A 114 5.81 3.17 -26.88
N GLU A 115 4.90 2.24 -26.64
CA GLU A 115 5.13 0.81 -26.93
C GLU A 115 5.32 0.55 -28.41
N ARG A 116 4.47 1.17 -29.25
CA ARG A 116 4.54 1.02 -30.72
C ARG A 116 5.87 1.48 -31.28
N PHE A 117 6.44 2.54 -30.72
CA PHE A 117 7.72 3.09 -31.19
C PHE A 117 8.93 2.49 -30.44
N GLY A 118 8.70 1.46 -29.65
CA GLY A 118 9.79 0.76 -28.97
C GLY A 118 10.44 1.52 -27.82
N LEU A 119 9.75 2.55 -27.29
CA LEU A 119 10.26 3.34 -26.16
C LEU A 119 9.99 2.68 -24.81
N VAL A 120 9.13 1.68 -24.79
CA VAL A 120 8.76 0.91 -23.60
C VAL A 120 8.91 -0.56 -23.92
N GLU A 121 9.60 -1.28 -23.06
CA GLU A 121 9.73 -2.73 -23.16
C GLU A 121 8.94 -3.38 -22.02
N ILE A 122 8.06 -4.34 -22.37
CA ILE A 122 7.23 -5.03 -21.38
C ILE A 122 7.97 -6.25 -20.89
N VAL A 123 8.12 -6.34 -19.58
CA VAL A 123 8.75 -7.48 -18.93
C VAL A 123 7.67 -8.32 -18.25
N ALA A 124 7.48 -9.54 -18.74
CA ALA A 124 6.56 -10.51 -18.13
C ALA A 124 7.25 -11.17 -16.95
N LYS A 125 6.90 -10.76 -15.75
CA LYS A 125 7.43 -11.34 -14.51
C LYS A 125 6.38 -11.29 -13.40
N PRO A 126 6.46 -12.18 -12.40
CA PRO A 126 5.56 -12.11 -11.26
C PRO A 126 5.84 -10.84 -10.45
N VAL A 127 4.80 -10.32 -9.82
CA VAL A 127 4.92 -9.18 -8.90
C VAL A 127 5.47 -9.69 -7.58
N VAL A 128 6.66 -9.24 -7.21
CA VAL A 128 7.31 -9.59 -5.95
C VAL A 128 7.54 -8.32 -5.16
N PHE A 129 7.01 -8.26 -3.95
CA PHE A 129 7.17 -7.09 -3.09
C PHE A 129 8.56 -7.05 -2.48
N TRP A 130 9.03 -5.85 -2.17
CA TRP A 130 10.34 -5.66 -1.55
C TRP A 130 10.47 -6.41 -0.23
N PHE A 131 9.43 -6.41 0.61
CA PHE A 131 9.50 -7.10 1.90
C PHE A 131 9.71 -8.59 1.73
N GLU A 132 9.17 -9.19 0.67
CA GLU A 132 9.38 -10.62 0.37
C GLU A 132 10.84 -10.89 0.00
N LYS A 133 11.43 -10.04 -0.83
CA LYS A 133 12.86 -10.14 -1.20
C LYS A 133 13.76 -9.92 0.01
N TYR A 134 13.45 -8.93 0.81
CA TYR A 134 14.22 -8.57 2.00
C TYR A 134 14.22 -9.71 3.02
N GLN A 135 13.08 -10.31 3.29
CA GLN A 135 12.96 -11.44 4.20
C GLN A 135 13.69 -12.68 3.68
N ALA A 136 13.62 -12.95 2.38
CA ALA A 136 14.34 -14.06 1.76
C ALA A 136 15.85 -13.90 1.88
N GLU A 137 16.39 -12.69 1.60
CA GLU A 137 17.80 -12.37 1.78
C GLU A 137 18.24 -12.50 3.22
N GLY A 138 17.43 -12.00 4.17
CA GLY A 138 17.68 -12.14 5.61
C GLY A 138 17.73 -13.59 6.05
N ALA A 139 16.83 -14.44 5.56
CA ALA A 139 16.81 -15.86 5.84
C ALA A 139 18.09 -16.57 5.33
N ASN A 140 18.57 -16.15 4.14
CA ASN A 140 19.80 -16.72 3.56
C ASN A 140 21.07 -16.28 4.28
N GLN A 141 21.02 -15.21 5.05
CA GLN A 141 22.14 -14.66 5.81
C GLN A 141 22.21 -15.22 7.23
N LEU A 142 21.21 -15.97 7.68
CA LEU A 142 21.23 -16.55 9.00
C LEU A 142 22.29 -17.66 9.06
N PRO A 143 23.11 -17.70 10.12
CA PRO A 143 24.08 -18.77 10.28
C PRO A 143 23.34 -20.11 10.44
N SER A 144 23.81 -21.09 9.73
CA SER A 144 23.26 -22.46 9.79
C SER A 144 23.63 -23.14 11.09
#